data_48eb8fd510b40a913141e4e96ee4d696
#
_entry.id   48eb8fd510b40a913141e4e96ee4d696
#
_cell.length_a   1.000
_cell.length_b   1.000
_cell.length_c   1.000
_cell.angle_alpha   90.00
_cell.angle_beta   90.00
_cell.angle_gamma   90.00
#
_symmetry.space_group_name_H-M   'P 1'
#
loop_
_entity.id
_entity.type
_entity.pdbx_description
1 polymer ?
#
loop_
_entity_poly.entity_id
_entity_poly.type
_entity_poly.pdbx_seq_one_letter_code
_entity_poly.pdbx_strand_id
1 'polypeptide(L)'
;AGLVLAEAGLKPVIIEQGKSVDEREKDVYNFFKTGKLDKYSNVQFGEGGAGTFSDGKLNTNTNNFRIQKVYDELILAGADPKINYMSKPHIGTDKLIEIMRKIRHKIESLGGEYRFSTKLIKINYEKTDSEKKKIKSILVENVESSDENKTYEIPANIVVLAIGHSARDTFFMLNEENVTMERKTFSVGVRIEHLQSMINHSQYGKFANKLPAAEYKLNVKTSNGRGVYTFCMCPGGVVVPSSSEEGRLVVNGMSYSKRNLENANSAILVNVFPD
;
A
#
# COMPACT_ATOMS: atom_id res chain seq x y z
N ALA A 1 2.65 -12.57 1.29
CA ALA A 1 3.51 -13.69 0.84
C ALA A 1 4.56 -14.01 1.91
N GLY A 2 5.41 -13.06 2.35
CA GLY A 2 6.52 -13.29 3.28
C GLY A 2 6.12 -14.05 4.55
N LEU A 3 5.07 -13.62 5.24
CA LEU A 3 4.58 -14.29 6.45
C LEU A 3 4.18 -15.75 6.19
N VAL A 4 3.40 -15.99 5.13
CA VAL A 4 2.95 -17.36 4.79
C VAL A 4 4.13 -18.28 4.44
N LEU A 5 5.14 -17.75 3.74
CA LEU A 5 6.36 -18.49 3.43
C LEU A 5 7.19 -18.80 4.69
N ALA A 6 7.31 -17.81 5.59
CA ALA A 6 8.02 -17.99 6.85
C ALA A 6 7.33 -19.04 7.74
N GLU A 7 6.00 -19.00 7.87
CA GLU A 7 5.20 -20.01 8.59
C GLU A 7 5.32 -21.42 7.98
N ALA A 8 5.56 -21.50 6.68
CA ALA A 8 5.86 -22.77 5.99
C ALA A 8 7.32 -23.21 6.13
N GLY A 9 8.16 -22.49 6.87
CA GLY A 9 9.57 -22.82 7.09
C GLY A 9 10.50 -22.46 5.91
N LEU A 10 10.05 -21.66 4.95
CA LEU A 10 10.77 -21.31 3.71
C LEU A 10 11.62 -20.05 3.82
N LYS A 11 12.05 -19.61 4.92
CA LYS A 11 13.01 -18.50 5.16
C LYS A 11 13.07 -17.44 4.03
N PRO A 12 12.00 -16.68 3.76
CA PRO A 12 11.97 -15.72 2.67
C PRO A 12 12.92 -14.55 2.93
N VAL A 13 13.57 -14.05 1.88
CA VAL A 13 14.25 -12.76 1.89
C VAL A 13 13.30 -11.73 1.30
N ILE A 14 12.94 -10.72 2.07
CA ILE A 14 12.04 -9.65 1.69
C ILE A 14 12.87 -8.39 1.47
N ILE A 15 12.92 -7.92 0.23
CA ILE A 15 13.58 -6.66 -0.11
C ILE A 15 12.55 -5.55 -0.23
N GLU A 16 12.86 -4.39 0.32
CA GLU A 16 12.04 -3.18 0.26
C GLU A 16 12.96 -1.98 -0.03
N GLN A 17 12.63 -1.22 -1.07
CA GLN A 17 13.45 -0.06 -1.45
C GLN A 17 13.39 1.08 -0.41
N GLY A 18 12.28 1.18 0.32
CA GLY A 18 12.14 2.15 1.40
C GLY A 18 12.63 1.60 2.73
N LYS A 19 12.40 2.38 3.77
CA LYS A 19 12.87 2.11 5.13
C LYS A 19 11.89 1.26 5.93
N SER A 20 12.34 0.78 7.09
CA SER A 20 11.48 0.20 8.10
C SER A 20 10.38 1.17 8.50
N VAL A 21 9.25 0.67 8.99
CA VAL A 21 8.12 1.52 9.37
C VAL A 21 8.48 2.59 10.40
N ASP A 22 9.46 2.31 11.27
CA ASP A 22 9.94 3.21 12.32
C ASP A 22 10.69 4.44 11.77
N GLU A 23 11.46 4.24 10.70
CA GLU A 23 12.21 5.30 10.03
C GLU A 23 11.35 5.99 8.97
N ARG A 24 10.58 5.20 8.22
CA ARG A 24 9.64 5.68 7.21
C ARG A 24 8.62 6.66 7.77
N GLU A 25 8.14 6.43 8.99
CA GLU A 25 7.22 7.34 9.67
C GLU A 25 7.79 8.76 9.74
N LYS A 26 9.08 8.90 10.06
CA LYS A 26 9.77 10.20 10.10
C LYS A 26 9.84 10.85 8.72
N ASP A 27 10.16 10.08 7.68
CA ASP A 27 10.23 10.57 6.30
C ASP A 27 8.87 11.07 5.82
N VAL A 28 7.80 10.31 6.08
CA VAL A 28 6.42 10.65 5.73
C VAL A 28 5.95 11.94 6.42
N TYR A 29 6.14 12.05 7.74
CA TYR A 29 5.74 13.26 8.46
C TYR A 29 6.62 14.47 8.12
N ASN A 30 7.90 14.27 7.82
CA ASN A 30 8.76 15.34 7.30
C ASN A 30 8.25 15.83 5.95
N PHE A 31 7.85 14.92 5.05
CA PHE A 31 7.25 15.29 3.77
C PHE A 31 5.94 16.08 3.96
N PHE A 32 5.06 15.64 4.86
CA PHE A 32 3.81 16.38 5.16
C PHE A 32 4.06 17.79 5.67
N LYS A 33 5.12 17.98 6.46
CA LYS A 33 5.46 19.28 7.05
C LYS A 33 6.20 20.23 6.11
N THR A 34 7.09 19.69 5.29
CA THR A 34 8.09 20.48 4.55
C THR A 34 7.91 20.43 3.03
N GLY A 35 7.16 19.47 2.51
CA GLY A 35 7.09 19.17 1.09
C GLY A 35 8.35 18.48 0.52
N LYS A 36 9.36 18.17 1.34
CA LYS A 36 10.60 17.52 0.90
C LYS A 36 10.38 16.02 0.79
N LEU A 37 10.32 15.53 -0.45
CA LEU A 37 10.10 14.11 -0.75
C LEU A 37 11.41 13.30 -0.64
N ASP A 38 11.35 12.17 0.04
CA ASP A 38 12.28 11.07 -0.15
C ASP A 38 11.70 10.12 -1.21
N LYS A 39 12.38 9.99 -2.35
CA LYS A 39 11.87 9.18 -3.47
C LYS A 39 11.88 7.68 -3.22
N TYR A 40 12.61 7.22 -2.22
CA TYR A 40 12.71 5.81 -1.88
C TYR A 40 11.88 5.44 -0.65
N SER A 41 11.69 6.37 0.31
CA SER A 41 10.95 6.15 1.55
C SER A 41 9.87 7.23 1.71
N ASN A 42 8.60 6.89 1.45
CA ASN A 42 7.49 7.84 1.41
C ASN A 42 6.15 7.15 1.67
N VAL A 43 5.02 7.79 1.33
CA VAL A 43 3.68 7.19 1.51
C VAL A 43 3.43 5.96 0.62
N GLN A 44 4.15 5.80 -0.49
CA GLN A 44 3.99 4.67 -1.41
C GLN A 44 4.98 3.54 -1.12
N PHE A 45 6.22 3.88 -0.78
CA PHE A 45 7.33 2.95 -0.61
C PHE A 45 7.78 2.89 0.85
N GLY A 46 8.22 1.72 1.27
CA GLY A 46 8.64 1.37 2.60
C GLY A 46 7.78 0.28 3.23
N GLU A 47 8.21 -0.23 4.38
CA GLU A 47 7.54 -1.33 5.09
C GLU A 47 6.04 -1.09 5.25
N GLY A 48 5.24 -2.12 4.93
CA GLY A 48 3.79 -2.09 4.98
C GLY A 48 3.12 -1.43 3.75
N GLY A 49 3.89 -0.86 2.80
CA GLY A 49 3.38 -0.26 1.58
C GLY A 49 2.47 0.94 1.80
N ALA A 50 1.75 1.37 0.77
CA ALA A 50 0.88 2.54 0.80
C ALA A 50 -0.29 2.44 1.80
N GLY A 51 -0.67 1.23 2.19
CA GLY A 51 -1.74 0.99 3.17
C GLY A 51 -1.44 1.50 4.57
N THR A 52 -0.18 1.52 4.98
CA THR A 52 0.24 1.92 6.33
C THR A 52 -0.13 3.37 6.67
N PHE A 53 -0.03 4.28 5.71
CA PHE A 53 -0.37 5.69 5.87
C PHE A 53 -1.71 6.02 5.18
N SER A 54 -2.76 5.26 5.53
CA SER A 54 -4.11 5.40 4.98
C SER A 54 -5.16 5.22 6.07
N ASP A 55 -6.46 5.16 5.72
CA ASP A 55 -7.53 4.79 6.65
C ASP A 55 -7.45 3.31 7.09
N GLY A 56 -6.68 2.49 6.39
CA GLY A 56 -6.53 1.08 6.72
C GLY A 56 -7.80 0.26 6.55
N LYS A 57 -8.60 0.56 5.52
CA LYS A 57 -9.78 -0.24 5.18
C LYS A 57 -9.38 -1.66 4.76
N LEU A 58 -10.10 -2.63 5.29
CA LEU A 58 -9.89 -4.05 5.02
C LEU A 58 -10.93 -4.63 4.05
N ASN A 59 -11.36 -3.81 3.09
CA ASN A 59 -12.35 -4.24 2.09
C ASN A 59 -11.69 -5.00 0.95
N THR A 60 -12.32 -6.10 0.54
CA THR A 60 -11.91 -6.89 -0.62
C THR A 60 -13.11 -7.17 -1.52
N ASN A 61 -12.87 -7.31 -2.83
CA ASN A 61 -13.89 -7.69 -3.80
C ASN A 61 -13.97 -9.21 -4.03
N THR A 62 -13.28 -10.00 -3.23
CA THR A 62 -13.30 -11.46 -3.28
C THR A 62 -14.00 -12.04 -2.05
N ASN A 63 -14.64 -13.18 -2.22
CA ASN A 63 -15.21 -13.98 -1.12
C ASN A 63 -14.40 -15.27 -0.99
N ASN A 64 -13.17 -15.17 -0.50
CA ASN A 64 -12.25 -16.30 -0.38
C ASN A 64 -12.01 -16.64 1.10
N PHE A 65 -12.01 -17.91 1.46
CA PHE A 65 -11.80 -18.39 2.84
C PHE A 65 -10.44 -17.91 3.44
N ARG A 66 -9.44 -17.63 2.60
CA ARG A 66 -8.13 -17.12 3.05
C ARG A 66 -8.18 -15.70 3.65
N ILE A 67 -9.28 -14.97 3.46
CA ILE A 67 -9.48 -13.65 4.07
C ILE A 67 -9.44 -13.77 5.59
N GLN A 68 -10.01 -14.83 6.15
CA GLN A 68 -9.99 -15.04 7.59
C GLN A 68 -8.57 -15.10 8.14
N LYS A 69 -7.64 -15.82 7.47
CA LYS A 69 -6.24 -15.83 7.90
C LYS A 69 -5.63 -14.42 7.96
N VAL A 70 -5.95 -13.55 7.00
CA VAL A 70 -5.45 -12.17 7.03
C VAL A 70 -5.96 -11.41 8.26
N TYR A 71 -7.24 -11.56 8.59
CA TYR A 71 -7.82 -10.93 9.78
C TYR A 71 -7.21 -11.49 11.08
N ASP A 72 -7.05 -12.82 11.16
CA ASP A 72 -6.44 -13.46 12.32
C ASP A 72 -5.01 -12.95 12.55
N GLU A 73 -4.21 -12.82 11.50
CA GLU A 73 -2.85 -12.31 11.61
C GLU A 73 -2.80 -10.82 12.02
N LEU A 74 -3.70 -10.01 11.51
CA LEU A 74 -3.82 -8.61 11.94
C LEU A 74 -4.23 -8.49 13.41
N ILE A 75 -5.16 -9.34 13.88
CA ILE A 75 -5.59 -9.37 15.27
C ILE A 75 -4.45 -9.85 16.19
N LEU A 76 -3.74 -10.92 15.81
CA LEU A 76 -2.56 -11.40 16.53
C LEU A 76 -1.47 -10.33 16.62
N ALA A 77 -1.34 -9.51 15.59
CA ALA A 77 -0.42 -8.36 15.59
C ALA A 77 -0.95 -7.14 16.36
N GLY A 78 -2.20 -7.15 16.83
CA GLY A 78 -2.77 -6.11 17.70
C GLY A 78 -3.90 -5.28 17.12
N ALA A 79 -4.50 -5.70 16.01
CA ALA A 79 -5.74 -5.10 15.53
C ALA A 79 -6.91 -5.44 16.48
N ASP A 80 -7.92 -4.55 16.51
CA ASP A 80 -9.13 -4.77 17.31
C ASP A 80 -9.90 -5.99 16.75
N PRO A 81 -10.25 -7.00 17.57
CA PRO A 81 -10.99 -8.18 17.12
C PRO A 81 -12.32 -7.88 16.43
N LYS A 82 -12.88 -6.69 16.63
CA LYS A 82 -14.12 -6.26 15.96
C LYS A 82 -14.02 -6.25 14.43
N ILE A 83 -12.80 -6.20 13.83
CA ILE A 83 -12.61 -6.27 12.39
C ILE A 83 -13.20 -7.55 11.78
N ASN A 84 -13.35 -8.62 12.56
CA ASN A 84 -13.94 -9.88 12.11
C ASN A 84 -15.45 -9.81 11.83
N TYR A 85 -16.17 -8.89 12.47
CA TYR A 85 -17.64 -8.83 12.36
C TYR A 85 -18.18 -7.48 11.89
N MET A 86 -17.32 -6.46 11.77
CA MET A 86 -17.73 -5.19 11.20
C MET A 86 -17.94 -5.30 9.68
N SER A 87 -19.05 -4.73 9.19
CA SER A 87 -19.35 -4.72 7.75
C SER A 87 -18.33 -3.92 6.92
N LYS A 88 -17.67 -2.95 7.53
CA LYS A 88 -16.66 -2.08 6.92
C LYS A 88 -15.47 -1.92 7.86
N PRO A 89 -14.66 -2.99 8.03
CA PRO A 89 -13.58 -2.97 8.98
C PRO A 89 -12.46 -2.02 8.52
N HIS A 90 -11.89 -1.32 9.49
CA HIS A 90 -10.72 -0.47 9.31
C HIS A 90 -9.82 -0.52 10.56
N ILE A 91 -8.56 -0.17 10.41
CA ILE A 91 -7.59 -0.21 11.51
C ILE A 91 -7.15 1.21 11.89
N GLY A 92 -6.85 2.06 10.91
CA GLY A 92 -6.26 3.39 11.11
C GLY A 92 -4.72 3.36 11.09
N THR A 93 -4.14 4.47 10.63
CA THR A 93 -2.68 4.56 10.44
C THR A 93 -1.89 4.41 11.72
N ASP A 94 -2.38 4.95 12.83
CA ASP A 94 -1.78 4.87 14.17
C ASP A 94 -1.58 3.43 14.68
N LYS A 95 -2.46 2.51 14.28
CA LYS A 95 -2.38 1.09 14.63
C LYS A 95 -1.61 0.28 13.59
N LEU A 96 -1.72 0.64 12.32
CA LEU A 96 -1.04 -0.09 11.24
C LEU A 96 0.46 -0.06 11.36
N ILE A 97 1.05 1.05 11.80
CA ILE A 97 2.49 1.19 12.05
C ILE A 97 2.98 0.09 13.03
N GLU A 98 2.29 -0.05 14.16
CA GLU A 98 2.63 -1.06 15.17
C GLU A 98 2.40 -2.50 14.67
N ILE A 99 1.31 -2.72 13.95
CA ILE A 99 0.95 -4.03 13.39
C ILE A 99 2.00 -4.49 12.37
N MET A 100 2.43 -3.60 11.46
CA MET A 100 3.47 -3.93 10.47
C MET A 100 4.78 -4.32 11.14
N ARG A 101 5.22 -3.57 12.16
CA ARG A 101 6.40 -3.92 12.96
C ARG A 101 6.30 -5.32 13.59
N LYS A 102 5.17 -5.65 14.19
CA LYS A 102 4.95 -6.97 14.80
C LYS A 102 4.94 -8.10 13.77
N ILE A 103 4.33 -7.88 12.59
CA ILE A 103 4.35 -8.86 11.49
C ILE A 103 5.78 -9.09 11.01
N ARG A 104 6.59 -8.04 10.86
CA ARG A 104 8.03 -8.18 10.54
C ARG A 104 8.76 -9.02 11.58
N HIS A 105 8.64 -8.68 12.85
CA HIS A 105 9.30 -9.45 13.92
C HIS A 105 8.85 -10.93 13.92
N LYS A 106 7.58 -11.21 13.63
CA LYS A 106 7.10 -12.59 13.48
C LYS A 106 7.80 -13.29 12.32
N ILE A 107 7.92 -12.65 11.17
CA ILE A 107 8.63 -13.22 10.01
C ILE A 107 10.11 -13.48 10.32
N GLU A 108 10.78 -12.53 10.96
CA GLU A 108 12.19 -12.64 11.38
C GLU A 108 12.37 -13.77 12.41
N SER A 109 11.48 -13.90 13.38
CA SER A 109 11.52 -14.98 14.39
C SER A 109 11.34 -16.37 13.78
N LEU A 110 10.71 -16.46 12.61
CA LEU A 110 10.56 -17.68 11.83
C LEU A 110 11.70 -17.93 10.83
N GLY A 111 12.76 -17.10 10.88
CA GLY A 111 13.96 -17.21 10.05
C GLY A 111 13.87 -16.51 8.69
N GLY A 112 12.85 -15.68 8.47
CA GLY A 112 12.82 -14.76 7.32
C GLY A 112 13.76 -13.57 7.53
N GLU A 113 14.10 -12.88 6.46
CA GLU A 113 15.02 -11.74 6.47
C GLU A 113 14.36 -10.54 5.78
N TYR A 114 14.52 -9.34 6.36
CA TYR A 114 14.18 -8.07 5.69
C TYR A 114 15.45 -7.33 5.30
N ARG A 115 15.48 -6.83 4.06
CA ARG A 115 16.50 -5.90 3.56
C ARG A 115 15.80 -4.62 3.12
N PHE A 116 15.84 -3.63 4.00
CA PHE A 116 15.37 -2.28 3.72
C PHE A 116 16.38 -1.50 2.89
N SER A 117 15.97 -0.36 2.37
CA SER A 117 16.80 0.49 1.49
C SER A 117 17.41 -0.30 0.34
N THR A 118 16.74 -1.38 -0.08
CA THR A 118 17.22 -2.34 -1.07
C THR A 118 16.24 -2.41 -2.25
N LYS A 119 16.70 -1.92 -3.40
CA LYS A 119 15.89 -1.80 -4.63
C LYS A 119 16.25 -2.90 -5.63
N LEU A 120 15.25 -3.54 -6.21
CA LEU A 120 15.42 -4.46 -7.33
C LEU A 120 15.83 -3.68 -8.60
N ILE A 121 16.97 -4.05 -9.20
CA ILE A 121 17.50 -3.43 -10.42
C ILE A 121 17.30 -4.34 -11.62
N LYS A 122 17.52 -5.66 -11.46
CA LYS A 122 17.46 -6.61 -12.57
C LYS A 122 17.14 -8.02 -12.06
N ILE A 123 16.54 -8.84 -12.93
CA ILE A 123 16.39 -10.29 -12.73
C ILE A 123 17.33 -11.00 -13.68
N ASN A 124 18.24 -11.79 -13.15
CA ASN A 124 19.19 -12.57 -13.94
C ASN A 124 18.64 -13.97 -14.22
N TYR A 125 18.75 -14.42 -15.45
CA TYR A 125 18.25 -15.71 -15.90
C TYR A 125 19.40 -16.65 -16.29
N GLU A 126 19.20 -17.93 -16.05
CA GLU A 126 20.07 -18.97 -16.62
C GLU A 126 19.72 -19.19 -18.09
N LYS A 127 20.76 -19.46 -18.90
CA LYS A 127 20.57 -20.00 -20.25
C LYS A 127 20.13 -21.47 -20.12
N THR A 128 18.95 -21.79 -20.60
CA THR A 128 18.44 -23.17 -20.65
C THR A 128 18.28 -23.58 -22.11
N ASP A 129 18.33 -24.86 -22.38
CA ASP A 129 18.06 -25.41 -23.73
C ASP A 129 16.57 -25.32 -24.12
N SER A 130 15.72 -24.84 -23.21
CA SER A 130 14.28 -24.61 -23.42
C SER A 130 14.00 -23.12 -23.56
N GLU A 131 12.91 -22.77 -24.25
CA GLU A 131 12.41 -21.38 -24.37
C GLU A 131 12.02 -20.74 -23.02
N LYS A 132 11.96 -21.54 -21.94
CA LYS A 132 11.58 -21.05 -20.60
C LYS A 132 12.78 -20.43 -19.90
N LYS A 133 12.66 -19.17 -19.52
CA LYS A 133 13.63 -18.47 -18.67
C LYS A 133 13.59 -19.07 -17.26
N LYS A 134 14.75 -19.40 -16.69
CA LYS A 134 14.90 -19.82 -15.30
C LYS A 134 15.66 -18.74 -14.54
N ILE A 135 15.11 -18.29 -13.43
CA ILE A 135 15.75 -17.27 -12.59
C ILE A 135 16.97 -17.87 -11.91
N LYS A 136 18.09 -17.14 -11.94
CA LYS A 136 19.36 -17.50 -11.27
C LYS A 136 19.61 -16.61 -10.05
N SER A 137 19.38 -15.31 -10.18
CA SER A 137 19.62 -14.32 -9.14
C SER A 137 18.84 -13.05 -9.43
N ILE A 138 18.79 -12.15 -8.46
CA ILE A 138 18.39 -10.77 -8.65
C ILE A 138 19.56 -9.85 -8.36
N LEU A 139 19.70 -8.78 -9.13
CA LEU A 139 20.62 -7.68 -8.86
C LEU A 139 19.84 -6.61 -8.09
N VAL A 140 20.39 -6.18 -6.98
CA VAL A 140 19.79 -5.16 -6.11
C VAL A 140 20.78 -4.03 -5.84
N GLU A 141 20.24 -2.87 -5.47
CA GLU A 141 20.97 -1.67 -5.10
C GLU A 141 20.62 -1.27 -3.68
N ASN A 142 21.61 -0.98 -2.84
CA ASN A 142 21.41 -0.27 -1.58
C ASN A 142 21.26 1.23 -1.89
N VAL A 143 20.06 1.77 -1.75
CA VAL A 143 19.74 3.16 -2.14
C VAL A 143 20.26 4.21 -1.16
N GLU A 144 20.70 3.83 0.03
CA GLU A 144 21.32 4.72 1.03
C GLU A 144 22.84 4.72 0.97
N SER A 145 23.45 3.74 0.30
CA SER A 145 24.91 3.67 0.18
C SER A 145 25.43 4.73 -0.79
N SER A 146 26.46 5.44 -0.36
CA SER A 146 27.26 6.33 -1.21
C SER A 146 28.40 5.63 -1.91
N ASP A 147 28.63 4.34 -1.63
CA ASP A 147 29.74 3.57 -2.21
C ASP A 147 29.52 3.29 -3.69
N GLU A 148 30.62 3.24 -4.46
CA GLU A 148 30.57 2.85 -5.87
C GLU A 148 30.03 1.42 -6.06
N ASN A 149 30.24 0.53 -5.10
CA ASN A 149 29.78 -0.87 -5.09
C ASN A 149 28.46 -1.06 -4.34
N LYS A 150 27.51 -0.14 -4.49
CA LYS A 150 26.18 -0.23 -3.85
C LYS A 150 25.26 -1.32 -4.42
N THR A 151 25.66 -1.97 -5.51
CA THR A 151 24.91 -3.07 -6.14
C THR A 151 25.50 -4.42 -5.78
N TYR A 152 24.63 -5.41 -5.53
CA TYR A 152 25.05 -6.79 -5.27
C TYR A 152 23.98 -7.78 -5.74
N GLU A 153 24.40 -9.03 -5.95
CA GLU A 153 23.50 -10.10 -6.35
C GLU A 153 22.99 -10.89 -5.15
N ILE A 154 21.72 -11.28 -5.22
CA ILE A 154 21.09 -12.23 -4.31
C ILE A 154 20.71 -13.47 -5.13
N PRO A 155 21.25 -14.65 -4.83
CA PRO A 155 20.83 -15.91 -5.49
C PRO A 155 19.33 -16.15 -5.22
N ALA A 156 18.58 -16.45 -6.26
CA ALA A 156 17.15 -16.69 -6.17
C ALA A 156 16.66 -17.61 -7.29
N ASN A 157 15.86 -18.61 -6.94
CA ASN A 157 15.21 -19.48 -7.92
C ASN A 157 13.75 -19.09 -8.14
N ILE A 158 13.17 -18.40 -7.16
CA ILE A 158 11.77 -17.93 -7.16
C ILE A 158 11.77 -16.48 -6.68
N VAL A 159 11.09 -15.61 -7.41
CA VAL A 159 10.88 -14.21 -7.06
C VAL A 159 9.39 -13.92 -7.06
N VAL A 160 8.89 -13.35 -5.97
CA VAL A 160 7.51 -12.86 -5.85
C VAL A 160 7.55 -11.34 -5.98
N LEU A 161 7.03 -10.82 -7.08
CA LEU A 161 6.93 -9.38 -7.31
C LEU A 161 5.67 -8.83 -6.61
N ALA A 162 5.88 -8.03 -5.58
CA ALA A 162 4.82 -7.36 -4.82
C ALA A 162 5.09 -5.85 -4.70
N ILE A 163 5.53 -5.24 -5.81
CA ILE A 163 6.12 -3.90 -5.91
C ILE A 163 5.10 -2.75 -5.80
N GLY A 164 3.81 -3.04 -5.80
CA GLY A 164 2.76 -2.01 -5.86
C GLY A 164 2.70 -1.33 -7.24
N HIS A 165 1.75 -0.42 -7.41
CA HIS A 165 1.52 0.25 -8.70
C HIS A 165 2.43 1.45 -8.97
N SER A 166 3.14 1.96 -7.97
CA SER A 166 3.97 3.17 -8.09
C SER A 166 5.43 2.89 -8.48
N ALA A 167 5.87 1.63 -8.49
CA ALA A 167 7.22 1.21 -8.86
C ALA A 167 7.41 1.20 -10.40
N ARG A 168 7.27 2.38 -11.03
CA ARG A 168 7.24 2.52 -12.50
C ARG A 168 8.56 2.11 -13.14
N ASP A 169 9.67 2.42 -12.53
CA ASP A 169 11.01 2.01 -12.95
C ASP A 169 11.16 0.50 -12.99
N THR A 170 10.63 -0.22 -12.00
CA THR A 170 10.60 -1.69 -12.02
C THR A 170 9.71 -2.22 -13.16
N PHE A 171 8.57 -1.59 -13.44
CA PHE A 171 7.75 -1.96 -14.60
C PHE A 171 8.49 -1.73 -15.92
N PHE A 172 9.24 -0.64 -16.07
CA PHE A 172 10.07 -0.41 -17.25
C PHE A 172 11.15 -1.48 -17.40
N MET A 173 11.86 -1.81 -16.31
CA MET A 173 12.85 -2.88 -16.31
C MET A 173 12.22 -4.23 -16.72
N LEU A 174 11.08 -4.60 -16.19
CA LEU A 174 10.37 -5.83 -16.55
C LEU A 174 9.96 -5.85 -18.04
N ASN A 175 9.56 -4.72 -18.59
CA ASN A 175 9.23 -4.58 -20.00
C ASN A 175 10.47 -4.76 -20.90
N GLU A 176 11.60 -4.16 -20.54
CA GLU A 176 12.88 -4.33 -21.24
C GLU A 176 13.37 -5.78 -21.19
N GLU A 177 13.10 -6.50 -20.10
CA GLU A 177 13.38 -7.92 -19.97
C GLU A 177 12.36 -8.84 -20.68
N ASN A 178 11.41 -8.26 -21.43
CA ASN A 178 10.33 -8.97 -22.14
C ASN A 178 9.45 -9.83 -21.21
N VAL A 179 9.18 -9.37 -20.01
CA VAL A 179 8.18 -9.97 -19.14
C VAL A 179 6.79 -9.53 -19.65
N THR A 180 5.94 -10.50 -19.93
CA THR A 180 4.60 -10.23 -20.45
C THR A 180 3.78 -9.39 -19.47
N MET A 181 3.26 -8.26 -19.93
CA MET A 181 2.40 -7.37 -19.15
C MET A 181 1.15 -7.03 -19.97
N GLU A 182 0.02 -6.90 -19.28
CA GLU A 182 -1.26 -6.51 -19.87
C GLU A 182 -1.68 -5.12 -19.38
N ARG A 183 -2.21 -4.31 -20.30
CA ARG A 183 -2.84 -3.05 -19.94
C ARG A 183 -4.14 -3.33 -19.19
N LYS A 184 -4.39 -2.60 -18.12
CA LYS A 184 -5.65 -2.70 -17.35
C LYS A 184 -6.33 -1.35 -17.22
N THR A 185 -7.65 -1.39 -17.15
CA THR A 185 -8.47 -0.24 -16.78
C THR A 185 -8.01 0.30 -15.42
N PHE A 186 -7.86 1.59 -15.32
CA PHE A 186 -7.60 2.29 -14.06
C PHE A 186 -8.56 3.48 -13.92
N SER A 187 -8.41 4.25 -12.86
CA SER A 187 -9.24 5.41 -12.63
C SER A 187 -8.42 6.59 -12.14
N VAL A 188 -8.76 7.76 -12.61
CA VAL A 188 -8.10 9.02 -12.31
C VAL A 188 -9.15 10.06 -11.89
N GLY A 189 -8.76 11.01 -11.05
CA GLY A 189 -9.66 12.06 -10.61
C GLY A 189 -9.05 12.97 -9.57
N VAL A 190 -9.91 13.58 -8.78
CA VAL A 190 -9.56 14.53 -7.74
C VAL A 190 -10.01 14.02 -6.37
N ARG A 191 -9.45 14.59 -5.30
CA ARG A 191 -9.94 14.35 -3.96
C ARG A 191 -10.62 15.61 -3.43
N ILE A 192 -11.82 15.42 -2.88
CA ILE A 192 -12.61 16.48 -2.23
C ILE A 192 -12.53 16.33 -0.71
N GLU A 193 -12.58 17.45 -0.02
CA GLU A 193 -12.64 17.54 1.43
C GLU A 193 -13.84 18.36 1.85
N HIS A 194 -14.47 18.00 2.96
CA HIS A 194 -15.64 18.63 3.52
C HIS A 194 -15.76 18.34 5.02
N LEU A 195 -16.58 19.09 5.73
CA LEU A 195 -16.80 18.87 7.16
C LEU A 195 -17.44 17.50 7.42
N GLN A 196 -16.89 16.75 8.38
CA GLN A 196 -17.48 15.49 8.83
C GLN A 196 -18.87 15.69 9.41
N SER A 197 -19.09 16.78 10.14
CA SER A 197 -20.38 17.13 10.71
C SER A 197 -21.49 17.28 9.66
N MET A 198 -21.16 17.81 8.48
CA MET A 198 -22.11 17.91 7.35
C MET A 198 -22.57 16.51 6.90
N ILE A 199 -21.65 15.56 6.79
CA ILE A 199 -21.96 14.18 6.39
C ILE A 199 -22.75 13.47 7.49
N ASN A 200 -22.34 13.60 8.76
CA ASN A 200 -23.08 13.03 9.88
C ASN A 200 -24.51 13.52 9.90
N HIS A 201 -24.73 14.81 9.72
CA HIS A 201 -26.09 15.38 9.73
C HIS A 201 -26.91 14.90 8.53
N SER A 202 -26.32 14.85 7.34
CA SER A 202 -26.97 14.34 6.13
C SER A 202 -27.40 12.88 6.26
N GLN A 203 -26.58 12.04 6.89
CA GLN A 203 -26.83 10.59 7.01
C GLN A 203 -27.73 10.24 8.22
N TYR A 204 -27.56 10.94 9.32
CA TYR A 204 -28.15 10.55 10.62
C TYR A 204 -29.18 11.56 11.18
N GLY A 205 -29.28 12.77 10.61
CA GLY A 205 -30.18 13.81 11.07
C GLY A 205 -29.97 14.13 12.56
N LYS A 206 -31.02 14.04 13.36
CA LYS A 206 -31.00 14.30 14.81
C LYS A 206 -30.09 13.37 15.63
N PHE A 207 -29.65 12.27 15.05
CA PHE A 207 -28.76 11.30 15.71
C PHE A 207 -27.27 11.51 15.37
N ALA A 208 -26.93 12.57 14.62
CA ALA A 208 -25.57 12.84 14.16
C ALA A 208 -24.50 12.83 15.26
N ASN A 209 -24.85 13.31 16.46
CA ASN A 209 -23.94 13.37 17.61
C ASN A 209 -23.90 12.09 18.47
N LYS A 210 -24.69 11.07 18.12
CA LYS A 210 -24.80 9.81 18.87
C LYS A 210 -24.20 8.61 18.14
N LEU A 211 -23.94 8.76 16.86
CA LEU A 211 -23.46 7.70 15.98
C LEU A 211 -22.00 7.94 15.56
N PRO A 212 -21.28 6.89 15.17
CA PRO A 212 -19.92 7.03 14.63
C PRO A 212 -19.87 7.95 13.41
N ALA A 213 -18.67 8.40 13.05
CA ALA A 213 -18.46 9.21 11.86
C ALA A 213 -19.07 8.53 10.61
N ALA A 214 -19.99 9.25 9.96
CA ALA A 214 -20.70 8.77 8.79
C ALA A 214 -19.78 8.69 7.57
N GLU A 215 -20.09 7.76 6.69
CA GLU A 215 -19.41 7.59 5.40
C GLU A 215 -20.43 7.52 4.26
N TYR A 216 -19.94 7.70 3.02
CA TYR A 216 -20.78 7.55 1.83
C TYR A 216 -20.03 6.82 0.72
N LYS A 217 -20.81 6.23 -0.18
CA LYS A 217 -20.33 5.64 -1.44
C LYS A 217 -21.32 6.00 -2.53
N LEU A 218 -20.87 6.78 -3.51
CA LEU A 218 -21.69 7.26 -4.62
C LEU A 218 -21.09 6.78 -5.92
N ASN A 219 -21.92 6.50 -6.90
CA ASN A 219 -21.50 6.19 -8.26
C ASN A 219 -22.58 6.64 -9.26
N VAL A 220 -22.13 6.96 -10.47
CA VAL A 220 -22.97 7.29 -11.60
C VAL A 220 -22.29 6.84 -12.89
N LYS A 221 -23.09 6.51 -13.89
CA LYS A 221 -22.61 6.24 -15.24
C LYS A 221 -22.87 7.47 -16.11
N THR A 222 -21.85 7.99 -16.76
CA THR A 222 -21.96 9.14 -17.66
C THR A 222 -22.59 8.76 -18.98
N SER A 223 -23.05 9.75 -19.78
CA SER A 223 -23.65 9.53 -21.09
C SER A 223 -22.72 8.82 -22.08
N ASN A 224 -21.40 8.99 -21.96
CA ASN A 224 -20.38 8.30 -22.75
C ASN A 224 -19.99 6.92 -22.18
N GLY A 225 -20.73 6.40 -21.20
CA GLY A 225 -20.54 5.06 -20.65
C GLY A 225 -19.46 4.92 -19.58
N ARG A 226 -18.72 5.98 -19.22
CA ARG A 226 -17.70 5.92 -18.18
C ARG A 226 -18.34 5.93 -16.78
N GLY A 227 -17.82 5.10 -15.89
CA GLY A 227 -18.18 5.15 -14.47
C GLY A 227 -17.47 6.32 -13.77
N VAL A 228 -18.25 7.10 -13.02
CA VAL A 228 -17.73 8.10 -12.06
C VAL A 228 -18.15 7.66 -10.68
N TYR A 229 -17.24 7.64 -9.73
CA TYR A 229 -17.55 7.13 -8.39
C TYR A 229 -16.68 7.73 -7.30
N THR A 230 -17.21 7.74 -6.10
CA THR A 230 -16.43 8.07 -4.90
C THR A 230 -15.59 6.87 -4.49
N PHE A 231 -14.35 7.12 -4.09
CA PHE A 231 -13.43 6.05 -3.69
C PHE A 231 -12.65 6.43 -2.45
N CYS A 232 -12.42 5.44 -1.59
CA CYS A 232 -11.64 5.60 -0.37
C CYS A 232 -12.04 6.84 0.43
N MET A 233 -13.34 6.99 0.72
CA MET A 233 -13.85 8.02 1.64
C MET A 233 -13.25 7.77 3.02
N CYS A 234 -12.63 8.80 3.60
CA CYS A 234 -11.95 8.78 4.89
C CYS A 234 -12.72 9.66 5.88
N PRO A 235 -13.59 9.07 6.71
CA PRO A 235 -14.32 9.80 7.74
C PRO A 235 -13.36 10.32 8.81
N GLY A 236 -13.62 11.53 9.33
CA GLY A 236 -12.79 12.14 10.37
C GLY A 236 -11.31 12.05 10.05
N GLY A 237 -10.92 12.40 8.82
CA GLY A 237 -9.59 12.23 8.28
C GLY A 237 -9.06 13.46 7.56
N VAL A 238 -7.89 13.33 6.97
CA VAL A 238 -7.18 14.41 6.26
C VAL A 238 -6.77 13.96 4.86
N VAL A 239 -6.65 14.91 3.96
CA VAL A 239 -5.98 14.73 2.67
C VAL A 239 -4.48 14.84 2.90
N VAL A 240 -3.72 13.87 2.41
CA VAL A 240 -2.27 13.84 2.56
C VAL A 240 -1.58 13.80 1.20
N PRO A 241 -0.40 14.44 1.03
CA PRO A 241 0.42 14.27 -0.15
C PRO A 241 0.94 12.84 -0.18
N SER A 242 0.89 12.22 -1.35
CA SER A 242 1.23 10.81 -1.55
C SER A 242 2.12 10.60 -2.78
N SER A 243 2.88 11.63 -3.14
CA SER A 243 3.82 11.59 -4.25
C SER A 243 4.96 10.60 -3.97
N SER A 244 5.46 9.97 -5.00
CA SER A 244 6.64 9.10 -4.99
C SER A 244 7.69 9.51 -6.02
N GLU A 245 7.40 10.55 -6.81
CA GLU A 245 8.29 11.11 -7.83
C GLU A 245 8.36 12.64 -7.67
N GLU A 246 9.54 13.20 -7.86
CA GLU A 246 9.74 14.64 -7.85
C GLU A 246 8.97 15.34 -8.99
N GLY A 247 8.45 16.51 -8.73
CA GLY A 247 7.67 17.27 -9.70
C GLY A 247 6.30 16.68 -10.03
N ARG A 248 5.86 15.62 -9.34
CA ARG A 248 4.55 15.01 -9.48
C ARG A 248 3.70 15.23 -8.23
N LEU A 249 2.39 15.38 -8.43
CA LEU A 249 1.44 15.51 -7.33
C LEU A 249 0.44 14.37 -7.37
N VAL A 250 0.41 13.63 -6.27
CA VAL A 250 -0.62 12.63 -5.97
C VAL A 250 -1.09 12.85 -4.54
N VAL A 251 -2.37 12.71 -4.28
CA VAL A 251 -2.95 12.83 -2.95
C VAL A 251 -3.69 11.56 -2.56
N ASN A 252 -3.70 11.28 -1.26
CA ASN A 252 -4.49 10.20 -0.68
C ASN A 252 -5.29 10.72 0.52
N GLY A 253 -6.16 9.88 1.09
CA GLY A 253 -6.82 10.14 2.36
C GLY A 253 -6.24 9.25 3.45
N MET A 254 -6.16 9.80 4.63
CA MET A 254 -5.70 9.11 5.83
C MET A 254 -6.66 9.38 6.99
N SER A 255 -6.91 8.39 7.82
CA SER A 255 -7.64 8.54 9.08
C SER A 255 -6.93 7.80 10.21
N TYR A 256 -7.04 8.34 11.41
CA TYR A 256 -6.68 7.61 12.62
C TYR A 256 -7.78 6.61 13.00
N SER A 257 -7.46 5.68 13.87
CA SER A 257 -8.40 4.64 14.33
C SER A 257 -9.71 5.20 14.90
N LYS A 258 -9.66 6.36 15.54
CA LYS A 258 -10.84 7.05 16.13
C LYS A 258 -11.71 7.79 15.12
N ARG A 259 -11.22 8.12 13.92
CA ARG A 259 -11.94 8.87 12.89
C ARG A 259 -12.61 10.14 13.42
N ASN A 260 -11.91 10.91 14.23
CA ASN A 260 -12.47 12.03 15.01
C ASN A 260 -11.90 13.41 14.61
N LEU A 261 -11.28 13.53 13.46
CA LEU A 261 -10.87 14.83 12.93
C LEU A 261 -12.08 15.59 12.37
N GLU A 262 -11.91 16.89 12.20
CA GLU A 262 -12.98 17.81 11.80
C GLU A 262 -13.54 17.51 10.40
N ASN A 263 -12.64 17.15 9.48
CA ASN A 263 -12.99 16.91 8.08
C ASN A 263 -13.15 15.43 7.74
N ALA A 264 -13.85 15.21 6.65
CA ALA A 264 -13.84 13.97 5.89
C ALA A 264 -13.39 14.27 4.45
N ASN A 265 -12.91 13.27 3.76
CA ASN A 265 -12.51 13.42 2.36
C ASN A 265 -12.80 12.17 1.54
N SER A 266 -12.91 12.31 0.23
CA SER A 266 -13.11 11.20 -0.70
C SER A 266 -12.51 11.53 -2.06
N ALA A 267 -11.95 10.54 -2.75
CA ALA A 267 -11.68 10.68 -4.17
C ALA A 267 -12.99 10.66 -4.98
N ILE A 268 -13.01 11.40 -6.08
CA ILE A 268 -13.99 11.28 -7.16
C ILE A 268 -13.19 10.84 -8.40
N LEU A 269 -13.44 9.64 -8.86
CA LEU A 269 -12.67 8.97 -9.89
C LEU A 269 -13.51 8.69 -11.12
N VAL A 270 -12.86 8.73 -12.29
CA VAL A 270 -13.42 8.38 -13.59
C VAL A 270 -12.61 7.23 -14.18
N ASN A 271 -13.29 6.24 -14.75
CA ASN A 271 -12.63 5.11 -15.41
C ASN A 271 -11.89 5.56 -16.67
N VAL A 272 -10.65 5.06 -16.81
CA VAL A 272 -9.83 5.15 -18.01
C VAL A 272 -9.61 3.73 -18.52
N PHE A 273 -10.05 3.49 -19.75
CA PHE A 273 -9.90 2.20 -20.41
C PHE A 273 -8.60 2.16 -21.22
N PRO A 274 -7.97 1.00 -21.37
CA PRO A 274 -6.89 0.83 -22.33
C PRO A 274 -7.44 1.03 -23.77
N ASP A 275 -6.64 1.66 -24.61
CA ASP A 275 -6.92 1.81 -26.03
C ASP A 275 -6.76 0.47 -26.76
#